data_ffbf9de6858dc19243b827fe4fbad6ec
#
_entry.id   ffbf9de6858dc19243b827fe4fbad6ec
#
_cell.length_a   1.000
_cell.length_b   1.000
_cell.length_c   1.000
_cell.angle_alpha   90.00
_cell.angle_beta   90.00
_cell.angle_gamma   90.00
#
_symmetry.space_group_name_H-M   'P 1'
#
loop_
_entity.id
_entity.type
_entity.pdbx_description
1 polymer ?
#
loop_
_entity_poly.entity_id
_entity_poly.type
_entity_poly.pdbx_seq_one_letter_code
_entity_poly.pdbx_strand_id
1 'polypeptide(L)'
;RIGRDGDYMDLFPQGDMNDLTLTLDRIGLENLLSYWAPVDEYYAYLLEAAYRNLYDFHITYHLQRPIPEMAQVMPGIYIGPMYDGNQHLMNEAATVNLFWEKGQMNMTLDDKVILEDENGPGPQFYVDIAGLQVDKGRTPGSYVFTGEQSFTDRQYGPVEVRIREGRYNAAGTVAVWLEIVWNENVYELDFQKGVRQWDFQSLKVKSSEKTIILKK
;
A
#
# COMPACT_ATOMS: atom_id res chain seq x y z
N ARG A 1 9.20 21.53 -13.31
CA ARG A 1 10.43 22.24 -12.93
C ARG A 1 11.59 21.25 -12.93
N ILE A 2 12.65 21.54 -13.65
CA ILE A 2 13.89 20.75 -13.68
C ILE A 2 15.04 21.66 -13.23
N GLY A 3 15.82 21.23 -12.22
CA GLY A 3 16.93 22.00 -11.70
C GLY A 3 17.52 21.43 -10.40
N ARG A 4 18.58 22.06 -9.92
CA ARG A 4 19.30 21.67 -8.70
C ARG A 4 19.70 22.94 -7.92
N ASP A 5 19.67 22.85 -6.60
CA ASP A 5 20.25 23.84 -5.66
C ASP A 5 19.77 25.30 -5.83
N GLY A 6 18.50 25.50 -6.22
CA GLY A 6 17.89 26.82 -6.38
C GLY A 6 17.79 27.35 -7.82
N ASP A 7 18.52 26.73 -8.73
CA ASP A 7 18.41 27.03 -10.16
C ASP A 7 17.47 26.05 -10.84
N TYR A 8 16.30 26.54 -11.23
CA TYR A 8 15.27 25.69 -11.85
C TYR A 8 14.83 26.29 -13.19
N MET A 9 14.67 25.42 -14.18
CA MET A 9 13.93 25.73 -15.38
C MET A 9 12.48 25.27 -15.21
N ASP A 10 11.55 26.19 -15.40
CA ASP A 10 10.12 25.83 -15.40
C ASP A 10 9.76 25.31 -16.78
N LEU A 11 9.35 24.03 -16.81
CA LEU A 11 8.67 23.46 -17.96
C LEU A 11 7.18 23.68 -17.75
N PHE A 12 6.53 24.30 -18.72
CA PHE A 12 5.10 24.59 -18.65
C PHE A 12 4.33 23.41 -19.26
N PRO A 13 3.71 22.54 -18.43
CA PRO A 13 2.86 21.49 -18.96
C PRO A 13 1.61 22.10 -19.58
N GLN A 14 1.15 21.52 -20.68
CA GLN A 14 -0.14 21.84 -21.28
C GLN A 14 -1.15 20.78 -20.87
N GLY A 15 -2.35 21.21 -20.51
CA GLY A 15 -3.42 20.31 -20.10
C GLY A 15 -4.15 20.78 -18.84
N ASP A 16 -5.08 19.99 -18.38
CA ASP A 16 -5.74 20.21 -17.11
C ASP A 16 -5.09 19.38 -15.98
N MET A 17 -5.61 19.49 -14.76
CA MET A 17 -5.06 18.76 -13.59
C MET A 17 -5.19 17.23 -13.69
N ASN A 18 -5.91 16.70 -14.68
CA ASN A 18 -6.11 15.27 -14.89
C ASN A 18 -5.26 14.69 -16.02
N ASP A 19 -4.90 15.56 -17.00
CA ASP A 19 -4.07 15.19 -18.14
C ASP A 19 -3.02 16.27 -18.39
N LEU A 20 -1.83 16.07 -17.85
CA LEU A 20 -0.67 16.93 -18.06
C LEU A 20 0.22 16.33 -19.14
N THR A 21 0.38 17.05 -20.26
CA THR A 21 1.36 16.71 -21.28
C THR A 21 2.54 17.66 -21.18
N LEU A 22 3.71 17.11 -20.91
CA LEU A 22 4.96 17.82 -21.00
C LEU A 22 5.62 17.46 -22.32
N THR A 23 5.68 18.39 -23.23
CA THR A 23 6.40 18.23 -24.50
C THR A 23 7.74 18.93 -24.38
N LEU A 24 8.80 18.17 -24.52
CA LEU A 24 10.15 18.70 -24.67
C LEU A 24 10.55 18.50 -26.13
N ASP A 25 10.30 19.51 -26.93
CA ASP A 25 10.72 19.52 -28.32
C ASP A 25 12.22 19.83 -28.45
N ARG A 26 12.73 19.83 -29.66
CA ARG A 26 14.14 20.11 -29.96
C ARG A 26 14.58 21.48 -29.45
N ILE A 27 13.72 22.48 -29.50
CA ILE A 27 14.00 23.84 -29.01
C ILE A 27 14.12 23.83 -27.48
N GLY A 28 13.25 23.11 -26.80
CA GLY A 28 13.30 22.94 -25.35
C GLY A 28 14.58 22.21 -24.92
N LEU A 29 15.03 21.19 -25.68
CA LEU A 29 16.31 20.51 -25.44
C LEU A 29 17.51 21.41 -25.66
N GLU A 30 17.49 22.24 -26.69
CA GLU A 30 18.55 23.27 -26.93
C GLU A 30 18.63 24.28 -25.79
N ASN A 31 17.50 24.74 -25.30
CA ASN A 31 17.44 25.66 -24.16
C ASN A 31 17.97 25.00 -22.89
N LEU A 32 17.60 23.74 -22.62
CA LEU A 32 18.14 22.96 -21.50
C LEU A 32 19.65 22.76 -21.61
N LEU A 33 20.15 22.44 -22.80
CA LEU A 33 21.58 22.26 -23.04
C LEU A 33 22.34 23.56 -22.80
N SER A 34 21.84 24.67 -23.32
CA SER A 34 22.44 26.00 -23.15
C SER A 34 22.47 26.44 -21.69
N TYR A 35 21.49 26.03 -20.90
CA TYR A 35 21.41 26.35 -19.48
C TYR A 35 22.37 25.49 -18.65
N TRP A 36 22.45 24.19 -18.92
CA TRP A 36 23.20 23.24 -18.09
C TRP A 36 24.64 23.03 -18.51
N ALA A 37 24.99 23.25 -19.78
CA ALA A 37 26.36 23.08 -20.27
C ALA A 37 27.42 23.86 -19.47
N PRO A 38 27.17 25.12 -19.03
CA PRO A 38 28.12 25.84 -18.20
C PRO A 38 28.12 25.45 -16.72
N VAL A 39 27.14 24.64 -16.25
CA VAL A 39 26.92 24.36 -14.83
C VAL A 39 27.42 22.97 -14.43
N ASP A 40 27.22 21.97 -15.29
CA ASP A 40 27.57 20.59 -15.00
C ASP A 40 27.88 19.80 -16.28
N GLU A 41 29.14 19.38 -16.46
CA GLU A 41 29.59 18.65 -17.65
C GLU A 41 28.89 17.30 -17.84
N TYR A 42 28.49 16.64 -16.77
CA TYR A 42 27.81 15.34 -16.85
C TYR A 42 26.38 15.49 -17.36
N TYR A 43 25.63 16.46 -16.86
CA TYR A 43 24.30 16.76 -17.37
C TYR A 43 24.33 17.32 -18.80
N ALA A 44 25.34 18.16 -19.12
CA ALA A 44 25.55 18.62 -20.47
C ALA A 44 25.77 17.46 -21.45
N TYR A 45 26.57 16.48 -21.07
CA TYR A 45 26.80 15.27 -21.86
C TYR A 45 25.54 14.45 -22.07
N LEU A 46 24.74 14.24 -21.01
CA LEU A 46 23.48 13.49 -21.12
C LEU A 46 22.45 14.20 -22.00
N LEU A 47 22.32 15.52 -21.86
CA LEU A 47 21.41 16.32 -22.67
C LEU A 47 21.87 16.39 -24.13
N GLU A 48 23.19 16.48 -24.38
CA GLU A 48 23.75 16.46 -25.74
C GLU A 48 23.50 15.09 -26.40
N ALA A 49 23.66 13.98 -25.66
CA ALA A 49 23.35 12.66 -26.15
C ALA A 49 21.85 12.52 -26.46
N ALA A 50 20.97 13.06 -25.62
CA ALA A 50 19.53 13.11 -25.86
C ALA A 50 19.20 13.96 -27.10
N TYR A 51 19.78 15.16 -27.22
CA TYR A 51 19.59 16.04 -28.35
C TYR A 51 20.01 15.43 -29.70
N ARG A 52 21.09 14.65 -29.71
CA ARG A 52 21.56 13.97 -30.92
C ARG A 52 20.70 12.76 -31.31
N ASN A 53 20.04 12.10 -30.35
CA ASN A 53 19.36 10.83 -30.57
C ASN A 53 17.84 10.90 -30.48
N LEU A 54 17.27 11.99 -29.93
CA LEU A 54 15.82 12.18 -29.76
C LEU A 54 15.37 13.38 -30.61
N TYR A 55 14.42 13.14 -31.50
CA TYR A 55 13.81 14.20 -32.31
C TYR A 55 12.68 14.91 -31.57
N ASP A 56 11.89 14.16 -30.80
CA ASP A 56 10.81 14.68 -29.97
C ASP A 56 10.74 13.87 -28.67
N PHE A 57 10.68 14.55 -27.56
CA PHE A 57 10.52 13.96 -26.26
C PHE A 57 9.16 14.37 -25.69
N HIS A 58 8.23 13.38 -25.65
CA HIS A 58 6.91 13.59 -25.09
C HIS A 58 6.81 12.82 -23.77
N ILE A 59 6.67 13.54 -22.66
CA ILE A 59 6.22 12.94 -21.39
C ILE A 59 4.75 13.27 -21.25
N THR A 60 3.91 12.29 -21.45
CA THR A 60 2.48 12.40 -21.12
C THR A 60 2.28 11.87 -19.71
N TYR A 61 1.94 12.76 -18.80
CA TYR A 61 1.58 12.40 -17.46
C TYR A 61 0.05 12.35 -17.38
N HIS A 62 -0.51 11.17 -17.39
CA HIS A 62 -1.92 10.98 -17.07
C HIS A 62 -2.03 10.96 -15.55
N LEU A 63 -2.47 12.05 -14.94
CA LEU A 63 -2.97 12.00 -13.58
C LEU A 63 -4.21 11.11 -13.61
N GLN A 64 -4.01 9.84 -13.28
CA GLN A 64 -5.13 8.98 -12.94
C GLN A 64 -6.00 9.74 -11.94
N ARG A 65 -7.33 9.61 -12.08
CA ARG A 65 -8.40 10.20 -11.26
C ARG A 65 -7.93 10.65 -9.89
N PRO A 66 -8.35 11.80 -9.37
CA PRO A 66 -7.86 12.33 -8.10
C PRO A 66 -7.86 11.21 -7.07
N ILE A 67 -6.67 10.96 -6.50
CA ILE A 67 -6.49 9.91 -5.49
C ILE A 67 -7.53 10.15 -4.40
N PRO A 68 -8.44 9.20 -4.12
CA PRO A 68 -9.49 9.41 -3.14
C PRO A 68 -8.89 9.78 -1.79
N GLU A 69 -9.59 10.59 -1.00
CA GLU A 69 -9.13 11.03 0.31
C GLU A 69 -8.66 9.84 1.20
N MET A 70 -9.41 8.74 1.18
CA MET A 70 -9.07 7.54 1.93
C MET A 70 -7.72 6.94 1.52
N ALA A 71 -7.35 7.02 0.25
CA ALA A 71 -6.07 6.55 -0.27
C ALA A 71 -4.88 7.46 0.11
N GLN A 72 -5.16 8.66 0.62
CA GLN A 72 -4.14 9.57 1.15
C GLN A 72 -3.93 9.38 2.66
N VAL A 73 -5.00 9.02 3.39
CA VAL A 73 -4.97 9.00 4.86
C VAL A 73 -4.86 7.60 5.45
N MET A 74 -5.43 6.57 4.81
CA MET A 74 -5.43 5.21 5.35
C MET A 74 -4.13 4.41 5.16
N PRO A 75 -3.36 4.56 4.04
CA PRO A 75 -2.15 3.76 3.85
C PRO A 75 -1.16 3.95 5.00
N GLY A 76 -0.62 2.83 5.49
CA GLY A 76 0.35 2.81 6.58
C GLY A 76 0.50 1.43 7.19
N ILE A 77 1.53 1.29 8.01
CA ILE A 77 1.79 0.11 8.82
C ILE A 77 1.23 0.35 10.21
N TYR A 78 0.38 -0.53 10.68
CA TYR A 78 -0.30 -0.42 11.97
C TYR A 78 0.11 -1.59 12.86
N ILE A 79 0.57 -1.28 14.07
CA ILE A 79 0.97 -2.27 15.07
C ILE A 79 0.00 -2.22 16.25
N GLY A 80 -0.51 -3.38 16.63
CA GLY A 80 -1.47 -3.51 17.72
C GLY A 80 -1.68 -4.95 18.15
N PRO A 81 -2.42 -5.17 19.24
CA PRO A 81 -2.72 -6.50 19.72
C PRO A 81 -3.72 -7.21 18.80
N MET A 82 -3.52 -8.52 18.65
CA MET A 82 -4.38 -9.44 17.92
C MET A 82 -4.93 -10.49 18.89
N TYR A 83 -6.21 -10.69 18.84
CA TYR A 83 -6.94 -11.66 19.68
C TYR A 83 -7.64 -12.71 18.81
N ASP A 84 -7.92 -13.89 19.39
CA ASP A 84 -8.83 -14.85 18.78
C ASP A 84 -10.30 -14.50 19.06
N GLY A 85 -11.25 -15.30 18.52
CA GLY A 85 -12.67 -15.10 18.73
C GLY A 85 -13.13 -15.23 20.19
N ASN A 86 -12.32 -15.83 21.07
CA ASN A 86 -12.55 -15.95 22.50
C ASN A 86 -11.85 -14.84 23.32
N GLN A 87 -11.30 -13.84 22.64
CA GLN A 87 -10.56 -12.73 23.24
C GLN A 87 -9.24 -13.14 23.92
N HIS A 88 -8.65 -14.28 23.55
CA HIS A 88 -7.30 -14.63 23.97
C HIS A 88 -6.29 -13.86 23.14
N LEU A 89 -5.30 -13.28 23.80
CA LEU A 89 -4.22 -12.55 23.13
C LEU A 89 -3.32 -13.51 22.35
N MET A 90 -3.31 -13.36 21.03
CA MET A 90 -2.52 -14.19 20.10
C MET A 90 -1.16 -13.55 19.80
N ASN A 91 -1.13 -12.23 19.66
CA ASN A 91 0.08 -11.44 19.42
C ASN A 91 -0.09 -10.03 19.99
N GLU A 92 0.86 -9.57 20.81
CA GLU A 92 0.83 -8.21 21.38
C GLU A 92 1.14 -7.13 20.36
N ALA A 93 1.84 -7.46 19.28
CA ALA A 93 2.35 -6.53 18.28
C ALA A 93 2.20 -7.12 16.87
N ALA A 94 0.97 -7.52 16.53
CA ALA A 94 0.61 -7.91 15.18
C ALA A 94 0.72 -6.70 14.25
N THR A 95 1.04 -6.95 12.99
CA THR A 95 1.27 -5.90 12.01
C THR A 95 0.28 -6.01 10.86
N VAL A 96 -0.58 -5.01 10.73
CA VAL A 96 -1.48 -4.83 9.59
C VAL A 96 -0.95 -3.71 8.72
N ASN A 97 -0.80 -3.97 7.42
CA ASN A 97 -0.41 -2.98 6.45
C ASN A 97 -1.58 -2.66 5.52
N LEU A 98 -1.96 -1.38 5.43
CA LEU A 98 -2.90 -0.87 4.45
C LEU A 98 -2.13 -0.10 3.38
N PHE A 99 -2.36 -0.39 2.10
CA PHE A 99 -1.65 0.29 1.02
C PHE A 99 -2.53 0.49 -0.20
N TRP A 100 -2.24 1.58 -0.92
CA TRP A 100 -2.91 1.92 -2.17
C TRP A 100 -2.04 1.50 -3.34
N GLU A 101 -2.53 0.59 -4.15
CA GLU A 101 -1.83 0.13 -5.34
C GLU A 101 -2.81 -0.13 -6.48
N LYS A 102 -2.44 0.25 -7.69
CA LYS A 102 -3.25 0.02 -8.92
C LYS A 102 -4.68 0.54 -8.84
N GLY A 103 -4.89 1.64 -8.12
CA GLY A 103 -6.21 2.26 -8.03
C GLY A 103 -7.14 1.64 -6.99
N GLN A 104 -6.64 0.80 -6.10
CA GLN A 104 -7.41 0.14 -5.05
C GLN A 104 -6.68 0.09 -3.71
N MET A 105 -7.45 0.02 -2.64
CA MET A 105 -6.93 -0.20 -1.29
C MET A 105 -6.76 -1.70 -1.05
N ASN A 106 -5.65 -2.08 -0.43
CA ASN A 106 -5.30 -3.45 -0.12
C ASN A 106 -4.87 -3.57 1.34
N MET A 107 -4.91 -4.79 1.87
CA MET A 107 -4.47 -5.09 3.24
C MET A 107 -3.64 -6.36 3.29
N THR A 108 -2.55 -6.33 4.05
CA THR A 108 -1.82 -7.53 4.46
C THR A 108 -1.73 -7.64 5.98
N LEU A 109 -1.65 -8.86 6.47
CA LEU A 109 -1.23 -9.19 7.82
C LEU A 109 0.15 -9.84 7.73
N ASP A 110 1.15 -9.28 8.39
CA ASP A 110 2.53 -9.77 8.32
C ASP A 110 2.74 -11.07 9.10
N ASP A 111 1.84 -11.37 10.04
CA ASP A 111 1.88 -12.60 10.82
C ASP A 111 1.39 -13.78 9.97
N LYS A 112 2.12 -14.89 10.04
CA LYS A 112 1.71 -16.13 9.42
C LYS A 112 0.57 -16.78 10.23
N VAL A 113 -0.54 -17.10 9.59
CA VAL A 113 -1.68 -17.77 10.20
C VAL A 113 -1.55 -19.28 9.99
N ILE A 114 -1.74 -20.04 11.07
CA ILE A 114 -1.83 -21.51 11.07
C ILE A 114 -3.16 -21.88 11.68
N LEU A 115 -3.96 -22.67 10.96
CA LEU A 115 -5.21 -23.24 11.48
C LEU A 115 -4.95 -24.64 12.03
N GLU A 116 -5.61 -24.96 13.13
CA GLU A 116 -5.62 -26.31 13.70
C GLU A 116 -7.07 -26.70 14.02
N ASP A 117 -7.46 -27.91 13.67
CA ASP A 117 -8.73 -28.53 14.06
C ASP A 117 -8.49 -29.77 14.93
N GLU A 118 -9.51 -30.51 15.26
CA GLU A 118 -9.45 -31.76 16.05
C GLU A 118 -8.57 -32.84 15.38
N ASN A 119 -8.31 -32.74 14.07
CA ASN A 119 -7.50 -33.71 13.32
C ASN A 119 -6.02 -33.29 13.29
N GLY A 120 -5.67 -32.09 13.80
CA GLY A 120 -4.30 -31.58 13.88
C GLY A 120 -4.05 -30.33 13.06
N PRO A 121 -2.77 -30.09 12.69
CA PRO A 121 -2.39 -28.91 11.94
C PRO A 121 -3.00 -28.85 10.55
N GLY A 122 -3.51 -27.69 10.18
CA GLY A 122 -4.13 -27.36 8.91
C GLY A 122 -3.29 -26.41 8.04
N PRO A 123 -3.95 -25.61 7.19
CA PRO A 123 -3.28 -24.69 6.26
C PRO A 123 -2.51 -23.60 6.97
N GLN A 124 -1.43 -23.18 6.31
CA GLN A 124 -0.55 -22.10 6.75
C GLN A 124 -0.44 -21.06 5.65
N PHE A 125 -0.76 -19.81 5.96
CA PHE A 125 -0.83 -18.76 4.95
C PHE A 125 -0.60 -17.37 5.54
N TYR A 126 -0.41 -16.40 4.65
CA TYR A 126 -0.48 -14.97 4.95
C TYR A 126 -1.80 -14.41 4.46
N VAL A 127 -2.35 -13.47 5.20
CA VAL A 127 -3.54 -12.73 4.76
C VAL A 127 -3.08 -11.62 3.83
N ASP A 128 -3.60 -11.64 2.59
CA ASP A 128 -3.33 -10.65 1.55
C ASP A 128 -4.63 -10.39 0.79
N ILE A 129 -5.34 -9.33 1.18
CA ILE A 129 -6.65 -8.99 0.64
C ILE A 129 -6.52 -7.77 -0.27
N ALA A 130 -6.73 -7.99 -1.56
CA ALA A 130 -6.72 -6.95 -2.57
C ALA A 130 -8.11 -6.38 -2.82
N GLY A 131 -8.16 -5.09 -3.18
CA GLY A 131 -9.40 -4.45 -3.63
C GLY A 131 -10.45 -4.27 -2.53
N LEU A 132 -10.04 -3.77 -1.36
CA LEU A 132 -10.96 -3.46 -0.27
C LEU A 132 -12.08 -2.52 -0.73
N GLN A 133 -13.31 -2.84 -0.32
CA GLN A 133 -14.44 -1.92 -0.40
C GLN A 133 -14.37 -0.96 0.77
N VAL A 134 -14.23 0.34 0.50
CA VAL A 134 -14.02 1.36 1.53
C VAL A 134 -15.14 2.39 1.45
N ASP A 135 -15.85 2.58 2.56
CA ASP A 135 -16.90 3.57 2.72
C ASP A 135 -16.54 4.60 3.80
N LYS A 136 -17.13 5.78 3.73
CA LYS A 136 -16.99 6.79 4.79
C LYS A 136 -17.67 6.29 6.06
N GLY A 137 -16.97 6.41 7.18
CA GLY A 137 -17.52 6.14 8.50
C GLY A 137 -18.47 7.25 8.98
N ARG A 138 -19.07 7.04 10.13
CA ARG A 138 -20.01 8.02 10.73
C ARG A 138 -19.34 9.31 11.20
N THR A 139 -18.08 9.22 11.60
CA THR A 139 -17.29 10.36 12.07
C THR A 139 -16.47 10.92 10.92
N PRO A 140 -16.39 12.24 10.72
CA PRO A 140 -15.52 12.83 9.71
C PRO A 140 -14.08 12.33 9.82
N GLY A 141 -13.46 11.98 8.69
CA GLY A 141 -12.12 11.42 8.63
C GLY A 141 -12.00 9.96 9.07
N SER A 142 -13.14 9.28 9.34
CA SER A 142 -13.16 7.84 9.58
C SER A 142 -13.65 7.07 8.34
N TYR A 143 -13.20 5.81 8.23
CA TYR A 143 -13.59 4.91 7.14
C TYR A 143 -13.90 3.52 7.70
N VAL A 144 -14.82 2.83 7.04
CA VAL A 144 -15.09 1.41 7.25
C VAL A 144 -14.70 0.65 5.98
N PHE A 145 -14.22 -0.55 6.13
CA PHE A 145 -13.82 -1.33 4.97
C PHE A 145 -14.09 -2.83 5.16
N THR A 146 -14.33 -3.49 4.04
CA THR A 146 -14.51 -4.94 3.93
C THR A 146 -13.67 -5.46 2.76
N GLY A 147 -13.48 -6.77 2.72
CA GLY A 147 -12.76 -7.43 1.64
C GLY A 147 -12.68 -8.92 1.90
N GLU A 148 -12.26 -9.66 0.90
CA GLU A 148 -12.14 -11.10 0.98
C GLU A 148 -10.96 -11.62 0.16
N GLN A 149 -10.43 -12.76 0.59
CA GLN A 149 -9.39 -13.54 -0.09
C GLN A 149 -9.84 -14.99 -0.07
N SER A 150 -9.76 -15.67 -1.21
CA SER A 150 -10.04 -17.11 -1.30
C SER A 150 -8.92 -17.79 -2.05
N PHE A 151 -8.46 -18.92 -1.52
CA PHE A 151 -7.46 -19.76 -2.17
C PHE A 151 -7.69 -21.22 -1.84
N THR A 152 -7.04 -22.10 -2.59
CA THR A 152 -7.08 -23.55 -2.32
C THR A 152 -5.70 -24.04 -1.94
N ASP A 153 -5.55 -24.46 -0.69
CA ASP A 153 -4.36 -25.18 -0.27
C ASP A 153 -4.32 -26.57 -0.89
N ARG A 154 -3.15 -27.03 -1.35
CA ARG A 154 -3.02 -28.30 -2.06
C ARG A 154 -3.30 -29.51 -1.19
N GLN A 155 -3.04 -29.41 0.10
CA GLN A 155 -3.18 -30.49 1.06
C GLN A 155 -4.49 -30.38 1.84
N TYR A 156 -4.91 -29.16 2.16
CA TYR A 156 -5.97 -28.90 3.13
C TYR A 156 -7.27 -28.36 2.50
N GLY A 157 -7.30 -28.13 1.17
CA GLY A 157 -8.49 -27.68 0.46
C GLY A 157 -8.72 -26.16 0.52
N PRO A 158 -9.98 -25.72 0.29
CA PRO A 158 -10.31 -24.31 0.18
C PRO A 158 -10.25 -23.58 1.53
N VAL A 159 -9.71 -22.37 1.50
CA VAL A 159 -9.66 -21.42 2.63
C VAL A 159 -10.27 -20.11 2.16
N GLU A 160 -11.17 -19.56 2.95
CA GLU A 160 -11.73 -18.22 2.73
C GLU A 160 -11.38 -17.33 3.91
N VAL A 161 -10.91 -16.12 3.62
CA VAL A 161 -10.62 -15.08 4.61
C VAL A 161 -11.48 -13.86 4.28
N ARG A 162 -12.22 -13.35 5.26
CA ARG A 162 -13.11 -12.19 5.07
C ARG A 162 -12.86 -11.16 6.16
N ILE A 163 -12.78 -9.90 5.76
CA ILE A 163 -12.89 -8.79 6.70
C ILE A 163 -14.39 -8.59 7.00
N ARG A 164 -14.82 -8.99 8.17
CA ARG A 164 -16.19 -8.73 8.65
C ARG A 164 -16.40 -7.26 8.91
N GLU A 165 -15.42 -6.65 9.51
CA GLU A 165 -15.41 -5.22 9.77
C GLU A 165 -13.97 -4.71 9.89
N GLY A 166 -13.62 -3.77 9.03
CA GLY A 166 -12.42 -2.96 9.14
C GLY A 166 -12.81 -1.51 9.48
N ARG A 167 -12.08 -0.88 10.38
CA ARG A 167 -12.31 0.51 10.80
C ARG A 167 -11.00 1.29 10.82
N TYR A 168 -11.01 2.43 10.18
CA TYR A 168 -9.99 3.47 10.34
C TYR A 168 -10.66 4.68 11.00
N ASN A 169 -10.08 5.18 12.06
CA ASN A 169 -10.64 6.38 12.73
C ASN A 169 -9.80 7.63 12.44
N ALA A 170 -10.40 8.79 12.69
CA ALA A 170 -9.76 10.09 12.47
C ALA A 170 -8.47 10.33 13.29
N ALA A 171 -8.24 9.55 14.35
CA ALA A 171 -7.00 9.58 15.13
C ALA A 171 -5.88 8.74 14.49
N GLY A 172 -6.12 8.14 13.32
CA GLY A 172 -5.12 7.33 12.60
C GLY A 172 -4.90 5.95 13.21
N THR A 173 -5.90 5.37 13.88
CA THR A 173 -5.84 3.98 14.34
C THR A 173 -6.72 3.06 13.50
N VAL A 174 -6.32 1.79 13.43
CA VAL A 174 -7.01 0.75 12.67
C VAL A 174 -7.45 -0.37 13.60
N ALA A 175 -8.63 -0.92 13.31
CA ALA A 175 -9.13 -2.17 13.88
C ALA A 175 -9.65 -3.04 12.73
N VAL A 176 -9.42 -4.35 12.80
CA VAL A 176 -9.84 -5.29 11.76
C VAL A 176 -10.34 -6.58 12.40
N TRP A 177 -11.56 -6.94 12.11
CA TRP A 177 -12.13 -8.22 12.47
C TRP A 177 -12.15 -9.14 11.25
N LEU A 178 -11.36 -10.21 11.31
CA LEU A 178 -11.24 -11.25 10.28
C LEU A 178 -12.02 -12.48 10.67
N GLU A 179 -12.71 -13.05 9.69
CA GLU A 179 -13.31 -14.38 9.73
C GLU A 179 -12.57 -15.27 8.73
N ILE A 180 -12.15 -16.42 9.17
CA ILE A 180 -11.45 -17.42 8.35
C ILE A 180 -12.26 -18.68 8.36
N VAL A 181 -12.65 -19.18 7.19
CA VAL A 181 -13.43 -20.41 7.01
C VAL A 181 -12.55 -21.48 6.39
N TRP A 182 -12.43 -22.60 7.08
CA TRP A 182 -11.74 -23.78 6.61
C TRP A 182 -12.40 -25.04 7.18
N ASN A 183 -12.65 -26.04 6.34
CA ASN A 183 -13.21 -27.34 6.72
C ASN A 183 -14.47 -27.20 7.60
N GLU A 184 -15.44 -26.38 7.14
CA GLU A 184 -16.69 -26.05 7.86
C GLU A 184 -16.50 -25.34 9.22
N ASN A 185 -15.26 -25.13 9.66
CA ASN A 185 -14.94 -24.36 10.86
C ASN A 185 -14.77 -22.89 10.54
N VAL A 186 -15.20 -22.06 11.49
CA VAL A 186 -15.01 -20.60 11.44
C VAL A 186 -14.01 -20.21 12.53
N TYR A 187 -12.94 -19.55 12.15
CA TYR A 187 -11.92 -18.98 13.03
C TYR A 187 -12.01 -17.46 12.96
N GLU A 188 -11.74 -16.80 14.05
CA GLU A 188 -11.83 -15.35 14.13
C GLU A 188 -10.51 -14.76 14.63
N LEU A 189 -10.14 -13.61 14.06
CA LEU A 189 -9.03 -12.78 14.50
C LEU A 189 -9.52 -11.34 14.64
N ASP A 190 -9.23 -10.74 15.77
CA ASP A 190 -9.60 -9.37 16.09
C ASP A 190 -8.34 -8.54 16.38
N PHE A 191 -7.94 -7.74 15.37
CA PHE A 191 -6.86 -6.75 15.49
C PHE A 191 -7.43 -5.46 16.06
N GLN A 192 -6.94 -5.06 17.21
CA GLN A 192 -7.49 -3.92 17.94
C GLN A 192 -6.48 -2.78 18.07
N LYS A 193 -7.00 -1.54 17.94
CA LYS A 193 -6.26 -0.31 18.27
C LYS A 193 -4.86 -0.23 17.64
N GLY A 194 -4.73 -0.73 16.41
CA GLY A 194 -3.48 -0.63 15.66
C GLY A 194 -3.06 0.83 15.50
N VAL A 195 -1.87 1.17 15.99
CA VAL A 195 -1.30 2.50 15.90
C VAL A 195 -0.36 2.58 14.71
N ARG A 196 -0.51 3.65 13.92
CA ARG A 196 0.30 3.86 12.73
C ARG A 196 1.76 4.12 13.11
N GLN A 197 2.65 3.41 12.46
CA GLN A 197 4.08 3.65 12.54
C GLN A 197 4.49 4.70 11.50
N TRP A 198 5.06 5.82 11.97
CA TRP A 198 5.48 6.92 11.09
C TRP A 198 6.95 6.80 10.64
N ASP A 199 7.73 5.96 11.30
CA ASP A 199 9.18 5.87 11.10
C ASP A 199 9.56 4.56 10.41
N PHE A 200 9.70 4.62 9.09
CA PHE A 200 10.17 3.50 8.28
C PHE A 200 11.62 3.09 8.59
N GLN A 201 12.40 3.89 9.30
CA GLN A 201 13.79 3.57 9.63
C GLN A 201 13.92 2.67 10.86
N SER A 202 12.94 2.66 11.74
CA SER A 202 12.92 1.79 12.92
C SER A 202 12.45 0.36 12.62
N LEU A 203 11.88 0.11 11.46
CA LEU A 203 11.37 -1.19 11.01
C LEU A 203 12.45 -2.21 10.61
N LYS A 204 13.72 -2.00 10.97
CA LYS A 204 14.67 -3.10 11.15
C LYS A 204 14.35 -3.92 12.41
N VAL A 205 13.09 -4.14 12.69
CA VAL A 205 12.68 -5.21 13.58
C VAL A 205 13.05 -6.50 12.86
N LYS A 206 13.99 -7.25 13.46
CA LYS A 206 14.27 -8.62 13.08
C LYS A 206 12.91 -9.29 12.85
N SER A 207 12.64 -9.69 11.61
CA SER A 207 11.50 -10.55 11.30
C SER A 207 11.80 -11.93 11.90
N SER A 208 11.56 -12.09 13.19
CA SER A 208 11.16 -13.40 13.65
C SER A 208 9.81 -13.63 12.98
N GLU A 209 9.70 -14.69 12.18
CA GLU A 209 8.39 -15.08 11.64
C GLU A 209 7.43 -15.18 12.82
N LYS A 210 6.59 -14.18 12.97
CA LYS A 210 5.52 -14.20 13.97
C LYS A 210 4.43 -15.10 13.43
N THR A 211 3.95 -16.00 14.27
CA THR A 211 2.97 -17.00 13.88
C THR A 211 1.78 -16.94 14.82
N ILE A 212 0.58 -16.92 14.25
CA ILE A 212 -0.70 -16.96 14.95
C ILE A 212 -1.28 -18.36 14.72
N ILE A 213 -1.51 -19.13 15.80
CA ILE A 213 -2.09 -20.47 15.73
C ILE A 213 -3.52 -20.41 16.25
N LEU A 214 -4.50 -20.67 15.37
CA LEU A 214 -5.92 -20.71 15.69
C LEU A 214 -6.38 -22.16 15.84
N LYS A 215 -6.98 -22.47 16.96
CA LYS A 215 -7.45 -23.82 17.32
C LYS A 215 -8.97 -23.86 17.41
N LYS A 216 -9.55 -24.99 17.01
CA LYS A 216 -10.95 -25.38 17.20
C LYS A 216 -11.04 -26.66 18.03
#